data_8fce091c5b5ad3ac343946776a128c78
#
_entry.id   8fce091c5b5ad3ac343946776a128c78
#
_cell.length_a   1.000
_cell.length_b   1.000
_cell.length_c   1.000
_cell.angle_alpha   90.00
_cell.angle_beta   90.00
_cell.angle_gamma   90.00
#
_symmetry.space_group_name_H-M   'P 1'
#
loop_
_entity.id
_entity.type
_entity.pdbx_description
1 polymer ?
#
loop_
_entity_poly.entity_id
_entity_poly.type
_entity_poly.pdbx_seq_one_letter_code
_entity_poly.pdbx_strand_id
1 'polypeptide(L)'
;MVVEVGYAQAWDPENRVPWRPIYVEEARERDVAGLPYVVVCRAAGREAPLEVRLVSWRDHYVGVWVYDAQGRRTDDLDLRLLDDPTRLLRRYAVRRHYTGPEMAEFDEACPRITVELFPDGKGRREEEPQGERGRRYSTAPRVSDDERWCHRPAFGEWPLFSAREHGLTEPPVFESTELAAAAADCGLAPPTCWHPPRPAQPGPIGELFRPGVRVTDGYHPEMTVVEPRRIGTLRVPSGLLAVSGPDVDHKDGPHITVPVPPGEYVLEEAQASHTYYCEWERSEVTRTDTIAVRLLVSEAPAATWKMALRPDDDIRLFLENQISGFDTDGATGCFADAGAWEPLLALFDRGLIQGDPDLDPDVYEDISDSMYLLRTRDQASGGELAAFATTGDGTYPVWIGRSEAGEVVGVAVLLEGMPELLPEGGVTADA
;
A
#
# COMPACT_ATOMS: atom_id res chain seq x y z
N MET A 1 11.47 35.87 -16.19
CA MET A 1 10.43 35.95 -15.14
C MET A 1 11.09 35.76 -13.80
N VAL A 2 10.74 36.55 -12.79
CA VAL A 2 11.16 36.33 -11.40
C VAL A 2 10.20 35.33 -10.76
N VAL A 3 10.78 34.30 -10.11
CA VAL A 3 10.06 33.32 -9.32
C VAL A 3 10.45 33.47 -7.86
N GLU A 4 9.49 33.81 -7.04
CA GLU A 4 9.63 33.91 -5.59
C GLU A 4 9.58 32.49 -5.00
N VAL A 5 10.54 32.15 -4.15
CA VAL A 5 10.67 30.87 -3.47
C VAL A 5 10.54 31.06 -1.97
N GLY A 6 9.54 30.46 -1.38
CA GLY A 6 9.33 30.43 0.06
C GLY A 6 9.27 29.02 0.62
N TYR A 7 9.38 28.90 1.93
CA TYR A 7 9.45 27.61 2.63
C TYR A 7 8.44 27.48 3.75
N ALA A 8 7.95 26.27 3.98
CA ALA A 8 7.04 25.93 5.08
C ALA A 8 7.33 24.54 5.63
N GLN A 9 6.80 24.20 6.79
CA GLN A 9 6.92 22.86 7.35
C GLN A 9 6.03 21.84 6.64
N ALA A 10 4.81 22.29 6.21
CA ALA A 10 3.88 21.44 5.49
C ALA A 10 3.03 22.30 4.52
N TRP A 11 2.22 21.63 3.72
CA TRP A 11 1.25 22.21 2.80
C TRP A 11 -0.15 21.71 3.14
N ASP A 12 -1.09 22.62 3.32
CA ASP A 12 -2.50 22.31 3.45
C ASP A 12 -3.14 22.28 2.04
N PRO A 13 -3.48 21.10 1.52
CA PRO A 13 -4.04 20.98 0.17
C PRO A 13 -5.46 21.48 0.04
N GLU A 14 -6.26 21.42 1.12
CA GLU A 14 -7.67 21.87 1.11
C GLU A 14 -7.77 23.38 1.02
N ASN A 15 -7.00 24.09 1.87
CA ASN A 15 -6.97 25.53 1.90
C ASN A 15 -5.94 26.15 0.94
N ARG A 16 -5.07 25.33 0.33
CA ARG A 16 -3.99 25.73 -0.60
C ARG A 16 -3.03 26.76 0.02
N VAL A 17 -2.71 26.55 1.27
CA VAL A 17 -1.82 27.46 2.01
C VAL A 17 -0.64 26.72 2.63
N PRO A 18 0.50 27.41 2.79
CA PRO A 18 1.61 26.87 3.55
C PRO A 18 1.22 26.78 5.03
N TRP A 19 1.45 25.61 5.63
CA TRP A 19 1.32 25.45 7.06
C TRP A 19 2.66 25.70 7.73
N ARG A 20 2.68 26.61 8.71
CA ARG A 20 3.87 27.05 9.45
C ARG A 20 5.03 27.43 8.51
N PRO A 21 4.99 28.62 7.90
CA PRO A 21 6.11 29.17 7.14
C PRO A 21 7.39 29.18 7.96
N ILE A 22 8.51 28.90 7.32
CA ILE A 22 9.85 28.83 7.93
C ILE A 22 10.85 29.68 7.11
N TYR A 23 11.92 30.12 7.76
CA TYR A 23 13.00 30.81 7.09
C TYR A 23 13.87 29.83 6.28
N VAL A 24 14.61 30.38 5.33
CA VAL A 24 15.49 29.59 4.45
C VAL A 24 16.55 28.79 5.22
N GLU A 25 17.03 29.34 6.34
CA GLU A 25 18.00 28.68 7.22
C GLU A 25 17.40 27.43 7.87
N GLU A 26 16.19 27.53 8.43
CA GLU A 26 15.48 26.39 9.00
C GLU A 26 15.17 25.33 7.92
N ALA A 27 14.74 25.76 6.74
CA ALA A 27 14.51 24.83 5.62
C ALA A 27 15.78 24.08 5.23
N ARG A 28 16.93 24.75 5.21
CA ARG A 28 18.25 24.15 4.94
C ARG A 28 18.65 23.15 6.03
N GLU A 29 18.40 23.47 7.31
CA GLU A 29 18.66 22.54 8.42
C GLU A 29 17.80 21.28 8.29
N ARG A 30 16.53 21.43 7.90
CA ARG A 30 15.61 20.31 7.65
C ARG A 30 16.06 19.46 6.46
N ASP A 31 16.51 20.09 5.38
CA ASP A 31 17.07 19.40 4.20
C ASP A 31 18.27 18.53 4.58
N VAL A 32 19.25 19.09 5.30
CA VAL A 32 20.43 18.36 5.78
C VAL A 32 20.05 17.21 6.73
N ALA A 33 19.07 17.44 7.59
CA ALA A 33 18.56 16.43 8.52
C ALA A 33 17.66 15.38 7.85
N GLY A 34 17.29 15.58 6.58
CA GLY A 34 16.35 14.73 5.85
C GLY A 34 14.89 14.87 6.26
N LEU A 35 14.57 15.87 7.09
CA LEU A 35 13.22 16.11 7.59
C LEU A 35 12.33 16.72 6.50
N PRO A 36 11.00 16.46 6.53
CA PRO A 36 10.09 17.01 5.55
C PRO A 36 10.00 18.53 5.62
N TYR A 37 9.96 19.18 4.46
CA TYR A 37 9.66 20.60 4.30
C TYR A 37 9.05 20.86 2.91
N VAL A 38 8.38 22.00 2.78
CA VAL A 38 7.70 22.42 1.56
C VAL A 38 8.41 23.59 0.93
N VAL A 39 8.55 23.56 -0.41
CA VAL A 39 9.02 24.66 -1.24
C VAL A 39 7.85 25.18 -2.07
N VAL A 40 7.56 26.47 -1.97
CA VAL A 40 6.48 27.14 -2.71
C VAL A 40 7.10 28.08 -3.72
N CYS A 41 6.87 27.81 -5.00
CA CYS A 41 7.33 28.66 -6.10
C CYS A 41 6.17 29.50 -6.64
N ARG A 42 6.28 30.82 -6.64
CA ARG A 42 5.27 31.77 -7.14
C ARG A 42 5.85 32.71 -8.20
N ALA A 43 5.06 33.07 -9.19
CA ALA A 43 5.42 34.18 -10.05
C ALA A 43 5.04 35.50 -9.35
N ALA A 44 5.88 36.53 -9.52
CA ALA A 44 5.59 37.85 -8.97
C ALA A 44 4.21 38.36 -9.41
N GLY A 45 3.40 38.76 -8.44
CA GLY A 45 2.04 39.26 -8.67
C GLY A 45 0.97 38.19 -8.95
N ARG A 46 1.30 36.90 -8.79
CA ARG A 46 0.36 35.78 -8.91
C ARG A 46 0.00 35.25 -7.52
N GLU A 47 -1.29 35.09 -7.24
CA GLU A 47 -1.78 34.56 -5.97
C GLU A 47 -1.54 33.06 -5.85
N ALA A 48 -1.92 32.29 -6.89
CA ALA A 48 -1.70 30.85 -6.93
C ALA A 48 -0.22 30.51 -7.16
N PRO A 49 0.31 29.48 -6.51
CA PRO A 49 1.66 29.01 -6.80
C PRO A 49 1.80 28.50 -8.25
N LEU A 50 3.01 28.54 -8.78
CA LEU A 50 3.38 27.81 -9.99
C LEU A 50 3.55 26.33 -9.68
N GLU A 51 4.29 26.08 -8.60
CA GLU A 51 4.59 24.75 -8.08
C GLU A 51 4.65 24.79 -6.56
N VAL A 52 4.25 23.65 -5.97
CA VAL A 52 4.52 23.34 -4.57
C VAL A 52 5.25 22.01 -4.53
N ARG A 53 6.30 21.92 -3.72
CA ARG A 53 7.10 20.70 -3.57
C ARG A 53 7.15 20.29 -2.12
N LEU A 54 6.93 19.01 -1.86
CA LEU A 54 7.21 18.37 -0.58
C LEU A 54 8.52 17.59 -0.72
N VAL A 55 9.53 17.96 0.05
CA VAL A 55 10.82 17.29 0.08
C VAL A 55 10.98 16.54 1.40
N SER A 56 11.24 15.25 1.35
CA SER A 56 11.53 14.42 2.53
C SER A 56 12.55 13.34 2.20
N TRP A 57 13.82 13.62 2.49
CA TRP A 57 14.91 12.68 2.17
C TRP A 57 14.90 11.43 3.05
N ARG A 58 14.37 11.51 4.28
CA ARG A 58 14.17 10.33 5.15
C ARG A 58 13.16 9.35 4.60
N ASP A 59 12.16 9.86 3.88
CA ASP A 59 11.12 9.06 3.25
C ASP A 59 11.46 8.75 1.78
N HIS A 60 12.69 9.09 1.33
CA HIS A 60 13.13 8.91 -0.05
C HIS A 60 12.23 9.57 -1.09
N TYR A 61 11.64 10.72 -0.77
CA TYR A 61 10.53 11.30 -1.51
C TYR A 61 10.71 12.77 -1.86
N VAL A 62 10.32 13.12 -3.09
CA VAL A 62 10.01 14.49 -3.51
C VAL A 62 8.72 14.47 -4.31
N GLY A 63 7.66 15.10 -3.77
CA GLY A 63 6.43 15.36 -4.51
C GLY A 63 6.46 16.73 -5.15
N VAL A 64 5.86 16.88 -6.34
CA VAL A 64 5.70 18.17 -7.01
C VAL A 64 4.28 18.30 -7.53
N TRP A 65 3.59 19.35 -7.12
CA TRP A 65 2.30 19.75 -7.66
C TRP A 65 2.45 21.00 -8.50
N VAL A 66 1.94 20.97 -9.72
CA VAL A 66 1.93 22.09 -10.66
C VAL A 66 0.54 22.66 -10.76
N TYR A 67 0.43 23.98 -10.86
CA TYR A 67 -0.84 24.69 -10.89
C TYR A 67 -0.99 25.55 -12.14
N ASP A 68 -2.20 25.57 -12.72
CA ASP A 68 -2.55 26.49 -13.80
C ASP A 68 -2.82 27.93 -13.31
N ALA A 69 -3.21 28.79 -14.26
CA ALA A 69 -3.50 30.19 -13.95
C ALA A 69 -4.73 30.39 -13.04
N GLN A 70 -5.63 29.41 -12.98
CA GLN A 70 -6.81 29.40 -12.12
C GLN A 70 -6.52 28.78 -10.74
N GLY A 71 -5.30 28.33 -10.50
CA GLY A 71 -4.89 27.67 -9.25
C GLY A 71 -5.35 26.22 -9.16
N ARG A 72 -5.73 25.57 -10.27
CA ARG A 72 -6.07 24.14 -10.31
C ARG A 72 -4.81 23.32 -10.53
N ARG A 73 -4.71 22.18 -9.91
CA ARG A 73 -3.57 21.26 -10.00
C ARG A 73 -3.60 20.50 -11.33
N THR A 74 -2.64 20.79 -12.20
CA THR A 74 -2.51 20.17 -13.51
C THR A 74 -1.64 18.93 -13.51
N ASP A 75 -0.55 18.95 -12.74
CA ASP A 75 0.36 17.82 -12.66
C ASP A 75 0.67 17.45 -11.22
N ASP A 76 0.75 16.16 -11.00
CA ASP A 76 1.29 15.54 -9.80
C ASP A 76 2.51 14.71 -10.21
N LEU A 77 3.66 14.96 -9.60
CA LEU A 77 4.88 14.19 -9.81
C LEU A 77 5.33 13.61 -8.49
N ASP A 78 5.64 12.31 -8.50
CA ASP A 78 6.20 11.54 -7.42
C ASP A 78 7.61 11.10 -7.82
N LEU A 79 8.60 11.64 -7.13
CA LEU A 79 9.99 11.37 -7.39
C LEU A 79 10.60 10.61 -6.21
N ARG A 80 11.39 9.57 -6.49
CA ARG A 80 11.97 8.69 -5.47
C ARG A 80 13.49 8.70 -5.50
N LEU A 81 14.08 8.87 -4.31
CA LEU A 81 15.50 8.73 -4.09
C LEU A 81 15.81 7.26 -3.81
N LEU A 82 16.52 6.59 -4.71
CA LEU A 82 16.94 5.20 -4.53
C LEU A 82 18.45 5.16 -4.15
N ASP A 83 19.16 4.15 -4.62
CA ASP A 83 20.53 3.89 -4.21
C ASP A 83 21.55 4.91 -4.75
N ASP A 84 21.27 5.53 -5.91
CA ASP A 84 22.08 6.62 -6.44
C ASP A 84 21.63 7.97 -5.84
N PRO A 85 22.43 8.58 -4.94
CA PRO A 85 22.03 9.81 -4.25
C PRO A 85 22.01 11.05 -5.16
N THR A 86 22.45 10.94 -6.41
CA THR A 86 22.52 12.06 -7.37
C THR A 86 21.31 12.16 -8.28
N ARG A 87 20.44 11.13 -8.31
CA ARG A 87 19.29 11.04 -9.21
C ARG A 87 18.01 10.69 -8.47
N LEU A 88 16.90 11.15 -9.05
CA LEU A 88 15.55 10.82 -8.60
C LEU A 88 14.84 10.06 -9.71
N LEU A 89 14.22 8.94 -9.36
CA LEU A 89 13.32 8.21 -10.24
C LEU A 89 11.98 8.96 -10.31
N ARG A 90 11.47 9.22 -11.50
CA ARG A 90 10.10 9.69 -11.74
C ARG A 90 9.15 8.51 -11.60
N ARG A 91 8.77 8.16 -10.36
CA ARG A 91 8.02 6.94 -10.06
C ARG A 91 6.58 6.99 -10.59
N TYR A 92 5.93 8.15 -10.41
CA TYR A 92 4.52 8.31 -10.72
C TYR A 92 4.23 9.74 -11.17
N ALA A 93 3.40 9.89 -12.18
CA ALA A 93 2.97 11.20 -12.64
C ALA A 93 1.52 11.15 -13.10
N VAL A 94 0.74 12.16 -12.71
CA VAL A 94 -0.60 12.40 -13.24
C VAL A 94 -0.63 13.75 -13.92
N ARG A 95 -1.08 13.81 -15.15
CA ARG A 95 -1.35 15.06 -15.85
C ARG A 95 -2.83 15.18 -16.17
N ARG A 96 -3.42 16.33 -15.80
CA ARG A 96 -4.82 16.68 -16.04
C ARG A 96 -4.91 17.78 -17.08
N HIS A 97 -5.87 17.66 -17.99
CA HIS A 97 -6.10 18.63 -19.03
C HIS A 97 -7.49 19.27 -18.87
N TYR A 98 -7.55 20.41 -18.20
CA TYR A 98 -8.79 21.15 -18.04
C TYR A 98 -9.18 21.83 -19.35
N THR A 99 -10.34 21.46 -19.93
CA THR A 99 -10.77 21.87 -21.25
C THR A 99 -11.36 23.29 -21.29
N GLY A 100 -11.64 23.86 -20.12
CA GLY A 100 -12.18 25.24 -20.00
C GLY A 100 -12.04 25.79 -18.58
N PRO A 101 -12.23 27.10 -18.38
CA PRO A 101 -12.12 27.73 -17.08
C PRO A 101 -13.22 27.30 -16.08
N GLU A 102 -14.36 26.86 -16.59
CA GLU A 102 -15.49 26.39 -15.77
C GLU A 102 -15.32 24.96 -15.24
N MET A 103 -14.39 24.19 -15.76
CA MET A 103 -14.15 22.84 -15.28
C MET A 103 -13.55 22.92 -13.88
N ALA A 104 -14.19 22.26 -12.91
CA ALA A 104 -13.69 22.21 -11.53
C ALA A 104 -12.36 21.47 -11.43
N GLU A 105 -11.57 21.77 -10.39
CA GLU A 105 -10.41 20.95 -10.06
C GLU A 105 -10.87 19.53 -9.71
N PHE A 106 -10.19 18.53 -10.27
CA PHE A 106 -10.53 17.09 -10.13
C PHE A 106 -11.92 16.70 -10.66
N ASP A 107 -12.47 17.45 -11.60
CA ASP A 107 -13.70 17.05 -12.29
C ASP A 107 -13.55 15.62 -12.84
N GLU A 108 -14.54 14.77 -12.62
CA GLU A 108 -14.52 13.36 -13.05
C GLU A 108 -14.40 13.22 -14.57
N ALA A 109 -14.92 14.19 -15.34
CA ALA A 109 -14.81 14.22 -16.80
C ALA A 109 -13.47 14.79 -17.29
N CYS A 110 -12.59 15.26 -16.40
CA CYS A 110 -11.31 15.84 -16.78
C CYS A 110 -10.41 14.79 -17.44
N PRO A 111 -9.98 14.99 -18.70
CA PRO A 111 -8.99 14.14 -19.33
C PRO A 111 -7.73 14.06 -18.50
N ARG A 112 -7.23 12.84 -18.26
CA ARG A 112 -6.00 12.64 -17.51
C ARG A 112 -5.12 11.55 -18.10
N ILE A 113 -3.83 11.67 -17.82
CA ILE A 113 -2.81 10.69 -18.18
C ILE A 113 -2.06 10.36 -16.91
N THR A 114 -2.00 9.09 -16.57
CA THR A 114 -1.20 8.57 -15.48
C THR A 114 -0.04 7.77 -16.05
N VAL A 115 1.16 8.00 -15.52
CA VAL A 115 2.39 7.30 -15.92
C VAL A 115 3.06 6.75 -14.67
N GLU A 116 3.40 5.47 -14.70
CA GLU A 116 4.22 4.82 -13.71
C GLU A 116 5.53 4.33 -14.35
N LEU A 117 6.65 4.62 -13.71
CA LEU A 117 7.98 4.22 -14.17
C LEU A 117 8.69 3.42 -13.08
N PHE A 118 9.43 2.40 -13.51
CA PHE A 118 10.11 1.47 -12.61
C PHE A 118 11.62 1.50 -12.83
N PRO A 119 12.42 1.17 -11.77
CA PRO A 119 13.88 1.18 -11.87
C PRO A 119 14.42 0.21 -12.93
N ASP A 120 13.73 -0.92 -13.16
CA ASP A 120 14.09 -1.96 -14.14
C ASP A 120 13.88 -1.55 -15.61
N GLY A 121 13.34 -0.36 -15.84
CA GLY A 121 13.10 0.18 -17.17
C GLY A 121 11.67 0.00 -17.68
N LYS A 122 10.84 -0.73 -16.98
CA LYS A 122 9.43 -0.84 -17.35
C LYS A 122 8.67 0.45 -17.10
N GLY A 123 7.58 0.63 -17.84
CA GLY A 123 6.63 1.71 -17.64
C GLY A 123 5.20 1.27 -17.89
N ARG A 124 4.27 1.93 -17.21
CA ARG A 124 2.82 1.81 -17.44
C ARG A 124 2.26 3.18 -17.74
N ARG A 125 1.31 3.24 -18.65
CA ARG A 125 0.60 4.47 -18.98
C ARG A 125 -0.89 4.18 -19.07
N GLU A 126 -1.66 4.98 -18.39
CA GLU A 126 -3.11 4.99 -18.42
C GLU A 126 -3.58 6.32 -18.98
N GLU A 127 -4.47 6.29 -19.97
CA GLU A 127 -5.10 7.46 -20.57
C GLU A 127 -6.60 7.41 -20.36
N GLU A 128 -7.15 8.46 -19.80
CA GLU A 128 -8.58 8.65 -19.55
C GLU A 128 -9.05 9.91 -20.30
N PRO A 129 -9.37 9.80 -21.59
CA PRO A 129 -9.65 10.95 -22.45
C PRO A 129 -10.96 11.68 -22.11
N GLN A 130 -11.85 11.07 -21.36
CA GLN A 130 -13.12 11.63 -20.90
C GLN A 130 -13.42 11.14 -19.47
N GLY A 131 -12.51 11.37 -18.54
CA GLY A 131 -12.53 10.73 -17.25
C GLY A 131 -12.41 9.21 -17.40
N GLU A 132 -13.14 8.44 -16.61
CA GLU A 132 -13.07 6.97 -16.66
C GLU A 132 -13.56 6.36 -17.99
N ARG A 133 -14.27 7.14 -18.81
CA ARG A 133 -14.78 6.65 -20.09
C ARG A 133 -13.68 6.58 -21.13
N GLY A 134 -13.59 5.43 -21.80
CA GLY A 134 -12.59 5.20 -22.84
C GLY A 134 -11.17 4.99 -22.31
N ARG A 135 -11.05 4.60 -21.06
CA ARG A 135 -9.78 4.27 -20.38
C ARG A 135 -8.95 3.31 -21.23
N ARG A 136 -7.66 3.63 -21.41
CA ARG A 136 -6.71 2.85 -22.20
C ARG A 136 -5.45 2.60 -21.38
N TYR A 137 -5.02 1.35 -21.36
CA TYR A 137 -3.78 0.95 -20.73
C TYR A 137 -2.72 0.60 -21.76
N SER A 138 -1.49 1.00 -21.53
CA SER A 138 -0.34 0.58 -22.30
C SER A 138 0.84 0.32 -21.36
N THR A 139 1.65 -0.68 -21.72
CA THR A 139 2.88 -1.01 -21.01
C THR A 139 4.07 -0.81 -21.95
N ALA A 140 5.13 -0.21 -21.46
CA ALA A 140 6.39 -0.08 -22.15
C ALA A 140 7.40 -1.03 -21.50
N PRO A 141 7.93 -2.03 -22.25
CA PRO A 141 8.92 -2.96 -21.68
C PRO A 141 10.27 -2.28 -21.44
N ARG A 142 10.49 -1.13 -22.08
CA ARG A 142 11.71 -0.34 -21.93
C ARG A 142 11.45 1.15 -22.13
N VAL A 143 11.70 1.91 -21.08
CA VAL A 143 11.67 3.38 -21.04
C VAL A 143 13.10 3.88 -20.88
N SER A 144 13.48 4.96 -21.58
CA SER A 144 14.83 5.51 -21.54
C SER A 144 15.18 6.06 -20.15
N ASP A 145 16.47 6.10 -19.83
CA ASP A 145 16.93 6.67 -18.56
C ASP A 145 16.59 8.15 -18.42
N ASP A 146 16.67 8.92 -19.50
CA ASP A 146 16.35 10.35 -19.49
C ASP A 146 14.86 10.62 -19.19
N GLU A 147 13.99 9.71 -19.55
CA GLU A 147 12.58 9.80 -19.22
C GLU A 147 12.30 9.36 -17.78
N ARG A 148 13.01 8.36 -17.27
CA ARG A 148 12.80 7.80 -15.94
C ARG A 148 13.47 8.61 -14.83
N TRP A 149 14.65 9.16 -15.10
CA TRP A 149 15.48 9.79 -14.09
C TRP A 149 15.62 11.29 -14.31
N CYS A 150 15.72 12.03 -13.23
CA CYS A 150 16.15 13.41 -13.24
C CYS A 150 17.24 13.62 -12.19
N HIS A 151 18.00 14.70 -12.37
CA HIS A 151 19.04 15.07 -11.40
C HIS A 151 18.39 15.49 -10.07
N ARG A 152 18.95 15.02 -8.96
CA ARG A 152 18.58 15.51 -7.63
C ARG A 152 19.06 16.96 -7.46
N PRO A 153 18.14 17.92 -7.24
CA PRO A 153 18.57 19.31 -7.04
C PRO A 153 19.30 19.48 -5.71
N ALA A 154 20.31 20.34 -5.67
CA ALA A 154 20.84 20.83 -4.42
C ALA A 154 19.84 21.81 -3.76
N PHE A 155 19.93 21.97 -2.44
CA PHE A 155 19.09 22.93 -1.73
C PHE A 155 19.25 24.34 -2.31
N GLY A 156 18.14 24.96 -2.70
CA GLY A 156 18.12 26.28 -3.33
C GLY A 156 18.19 26.24 -4.86
N GLU A 157 18.52 25.11 -5.46
CA GLU A 157 18.54 24.92 -6.91
C GLU A 157 17.24 24.23 -7.33
N TRP A 158 16.18 25.01 -7.55
CA TRP A 158 14.85 24.48 -7.84
C TRP A 158 14.47 24.68 -9.31
N PRO A 159 14.95 23.82 -10.25
CA PRO A 159 14.51 23.89 -11.64
C PRO A 159 13.00 23.64 -11.71
N LEU A 160 12.25 24.53 -12.39
CA LEU A 160 10.80 24.33 -12.52
C LEU A 160 10.48 23.15 -13.43
N PHE A 161 9.72 22.18 -12.93
CA PHE A 161 9.19 21.07 -13.71
C PHE A 161 8.13 21.55 -14.71
N SER A 162 7.43 22.63 -14.36
CA SER A 162 6.36 23.25 -15.16
C SER A 162 6.86 24.36 -16.10
N ALA A 163 8.16 24.56 -16.25
CA ALA A 163 8.69 25.65 -17.07
C ALA A 163 8.10 25.68 -18.49
N ARG A 164 7.92 24.51 -19.09
CA ARG A 164 7.32 24.37 -20.42
C ARG A 164 5.84 24.74 -20.45
N GLU A 165 5.09 24.35 -19.44
CA GLU A 165 3.63 24.60 -19.32
C GLU A 165 3.31 26.07 -19.05
N HIS A 166 4.23 26.77 -18.36
CA HIS A 166 4.13 28.20 -18.17
C HIS A 166 4.76 29.02 -19.30
N GLY A 167 5.16 28.37 -20.42
CA GLY A 167 5.73 29.04 -21.58
C GLY A 167 7.07 29.74 -21.29
N LEU A 168 7.83 29.26 -20.30
CA LEU A 168 9.11 29.83 -19.93
C LEU A 168 10.16 29.39 -20.95
N THR A 169 10.58 30.30 -21.80
CA THR A 169 11.64 30.09 -22.80
C THR A 169 13.03 30.34 -22.25
N GLU A 170 13.14 31.09 -21.14
CA GLU A 170 14.40 31.40 -20.46
C GLU A 170 14.34 30.87 -19.01
N PRO A 171 15.48 30.46 -18.45
CA PRO A 171 15.54 30.08 -17.03
C PRO A 171 15.03 31.22 -16.16
N PRO A 172 14.13 30.95 -15.20
CA PRO A 172 13.65 31.99 -14.29
C PRO A 172 14.76 32.41 -13.33
N VAL A 173 14.69 33.64 -12.86
CA VAL A 173 15.49 34.13 -11.73
C VAL A 173 14.73 33.79 -10.46
N PHE A 174 15.36 33.04 -9.55
CA PHE A 174 14.76 32.68 -8.27
C PHE A 174 15.17 33.69 -7.19
N GLU A 175 14.18 34.22 -6.46
CA GLU A 175 14.39 35.09 -5.32
C GLU A 175 13.75 34.45 -4.09
N SER A 176 14.50 34.37 -2.98
CA SER A 176 13.95 33.89 -1.71
C SER A 176 12.99 34.93 -1.13
N THR A 177 11.82 34.47 -0.71
CA THR A 177 10.79 35.32 -0.07
C THR A 177 10.28 34.68 1.21
N GLU A 178 9.85 35.52 2.16
CA GLU A 178 9.15 35.04 3.35
C GLU A 178 7.67 34.83 3.01
N LEU A 179 7.16 33.62 3.27
CA LEU A 179 5.73 33.35 3.13
C LEU A 179 4.97 34.01 4.26
N ALA A 180 3.82 34.63 3.94
CA ALA A 180 2.93 35.13 4.97
C ALA A 180 2.48 33.99 5.90
N ALA A 181 2.64 34.18 7.20
CA ALA A 181 2.13 33.24 8.18
C ALA A 181 0.58 33.27 8.12
N ALA A 182 -0.01 32.14 7.75
CA ALA A 182 -1.38 31.86 8.18
C ALA A 182 -1.35 31.83 9.73
N ALA A 183 -2.39 32.32 10.38
CA ALA A 183 -2.44 32.51 11.84
C ALA A 183 -1.78 31.32 12.57
N ALA A 184 -0.77 31.64 13.36
CA ALA A 184 0.11 30.69 13.99
C ALA A 184 -0.65 29.70 14.88
N ASP A 185 -0.81 28.49 14.42
CA ASP A 185 -1.15 27.37 15.27
C ASP A 185 0.16 26.64 15.66
N CYS A 186 0.44 26.57 16.96
CA CYS A 186 1.69 26.01 17.49
C CYS A 186 1.64 24.48 17.62
N GLY A 187 0.70 23.80 16.94
CA GLY A 187 0.47 22.37 16.99
C GLY A 187 1.33 21.54 16.02
N LEU A 188 1.09 20.24 16.01
CA LEU A 188 1.53 19.33 14.96
C LEU A 188 0.76 19.66 13.67
N ALA A 189 1.40 19.38 12.51
CA ALA A 189 0.72 19.54 11.23
C ALA A 189 -0.58 18.71 11.22
N PRO A 190 -1.70 19.28 10.76
CA PRO A 190 -2.93 18.52 10.61
C PRO A 190 -2.70 17.25 9.78
N PRO A 191 -3.39 16.15 10.07
CA PRO A 191 -3.25 14.90 9.29
C PRO A 191 -3.66 15.08 7.82
N THR A 192 -4.45 16.11 7.51
CA THR A 192 -4.84 16.53 6.15
C THR A 192 -3.71 17.20 5.37
N CYS A 193 -2.62 17.64 6.02
CA CYS A 193 -1.47 18.17 5.31
C CYS A 193 -0.82 17.12 4.40
N TRP A 194 -0.29 17.61 3.27
CA TRP A 194 0.43 16.76 2.33
C TRP A 194 1.62 16.06 3.00
N HIS A 195 1.70 14.76 2.84
CA HIS A 195 2.78 13.90 3.34
C HIS A 195 3.29 12.96 2.23
N PRO A 196 4.50 12.40 2.37
CA PRO A 196 4.96 11.34 1.48
C PRO A 196 4.00 10.16 1.47
N PRO A 197 3.80 9.47 0.32
CA PRO A 197 2.95 8.29 0.27
C PRO A 197 3.40 7.23 1.27
N ARG A 198 2.43 6.64 1.94
CA ARG A 198 2.63 5.60 2.93
C ARG A 198 2.03 4.30 2.43
N PRO A 199 2.80 3.22 2.39
CA PRO A 199 2.23 1.90 2.17
C PRO A 199 1.13 1.61 3.17
N ALA A 200 0.24 0.68 2.83
CA ALA A 200 -0.79 0.24 3.76
C ALA A 200 -0.18 -0.11 5.12
N GLN A 201 -0.78 0.42 6.16
CA GLN A 201 -0.34 0.17 7.54
C GLN A 201 -1.12 -1.00 8.12
N PRO A 202 -0.50 -1.79 9.00
CA PRO A 202 -1.24 -2.81 9.71
C PRO A 202 -2.29 -2.13 10.58
N GLY A 203 -3.52 -2.57 10.45
CA GLY A 203 -4.53 -2.31 11.44
C GLY A 203 -4.21 -3.07 12.74
N PRO A 204 -5.14 -3.12 13.65
CA PRO A 204 -5.00 -3.82 14.92
C PRO A 204 -5.13 -5.35 14.74
N ILE A 205 -4.24 -5.96 13.96
CA ILE A 205 -4.32 -7.38 13.57
C ILE A 205 -4.50 -8.30 14.79
N GLY A 206 -3.81 -8.01 15.90
CA GLY A 206 -3.96 -8.79 17.13
C GLY A 206 -5.39 -8.78 17.70
N GLU A 207 -6.11 -7.68 17.52
CA GLU A 207 -7.48 -7.52 18.00
C GLU A 207 -8.48 -8.35 17.17
N LEU A 208 -8.16 -8.68 15.92
CA LEU A 208 -9.01 -9.54 15.07
C LEU A 208 -9.11 -10.98 15.60
N PHE A 209 -8.24 -11.37 16.52
CA PHE A 209 -8.24 -12.67 17.19
C PHE A 209 -8.72 -12.59 18.64
N ARG A 210 -9.35 -11.48 19.05
CA ARG A 210 -9.91 -11.28 20.39
C ARG A 210 -11.42 -11.23 20.36
N PRO A 211 -12.13 -12.18 21.00
CA PRO A 211 -13.59 -12.21 20.99
C PRO A 211 -14.20 -10.93 21.57
N GLY A 212 -15.31 -10.51 20.99
CA GLY A 212 -16.08 -9.35 21.42
C GLY A 212 -15.60 -8.01 20.84
N VAL A 213 -14.47 -7.99 20.12
CA VAL A 213 -14.02 -6.79 19.42
C VAL A 213 -14.97 -6.50 18.26
N ARG A 214 -15.35 -5.22 18.13
CA ARG A 214 -16.22 -4.74 17.05
C ARG A 214 -15.38 -4.15 15.94
N VAL A 215 -15.67 -4.54 14.70
CA VAL A 215 -14.96 -4.10 13.50
C VAL A 215 -15.92 -3.74 12.37
N THR A 216 -15.44 -3.00 11.39
CA THR A 216 -16.11 -2.76 10.10
C THR A 216 -15.10 -2.95 8.96
N ASP A 217 -15.57 -3.43 7.82
CA ASP A 217 -14.77 -3.59 6.60
C ASP A 217 -15.17 -2.59 5.49
N GLY A 218 -16.09 -1.67 5.82
CA GLY A 218 -16.65 -0.70 4.88
C GLY A 218 -17.85 -1.22 4.09
N TYR A 219 -18.04 -2.55 3.97
CA TYR A 219 -19.24 -3.18 3.40
C TYR A 219 -20.25 -3.54 4.48
N HIS A 220 -19.77 -4.04 5.60
CA HIS A 220 -20.55 -4.38 6.77
C HIS A 220 -20.37 -3.31 7.83
N PRO A 221 -21.44 -2.59 8.22
CA PRO A 221 -21.33 -1.44 9.13
C PRO A 221 -20.83 -1.85 10.52
N GLU A 222 -21.11 -3.06 10.93
CA GLU A 222 -20.66 -3.61 12.21
C GLU A 222 -20.58 -5.12 12.17
N MET A 223 -19.44 -5.65 12.57
CA MET A 223 -19.20 -7.07 12.82
C MET A 223 -18.61 -7.25 14.20
N THR A 224 -18.86 -8.39 14.84
CA THR A 224 -18.28 -8.75 16.13
C THR A 224 -17.38 -9.96 15.97
N VAL A 225 -16.13 -9.83 16.37
CA VAL A 225 -15.17 -10.94 16.39
C VAL A 225 -15.66 -12.00 17.38
N VAL A 226 -15.75 -13.24 16.90
CA VAL A 226 -16.09 -14.41 17.74
C VAL A 226 -14.82 -15.13 18.21
N GLU A 227 -14.97 -16.22 18.95
CA GLU A 227 -13.82 -17.02 19.41
C GLU A 227 -13.01 -17.53 18.22
N PRO A 228 -11.68 -17.28 18.15
CA PRO A 228 -10.83 -17.76 17.07
C PRO A 228 -10.87 -19.28 16.97
N ARG A 229 -10.94 -19.81 15.77
CA ARG A 229 -10.99 -21.24 15.54
C ARG A 229 -9.60 -21.78 15.21
N ARG A 230 -9.15 -22.78 15.98
CA ARG A 230 -7.97 -23.55 15.60
C ARG A 230 -8.30 -24.52 14.48
N ILE A 231 -7.65 -24.37 13.33
CA ILE A 231 -7.92 -25.17 12.13
C ILE A 231 -6.88 -26.26 11.89
N GLY A 232 -5.87 -26.35 12.72
CA GLY A 232 -4.86 -27.39 12.67
C GLY A 232 -3.47 -26.90 13.04
N THR A 233 -2.47 -27.65 12.58
CA THR A 233 -1.05 -27.30 12.71
C THR A 233 -0.37 -27.37 11.34
N LEU A 234 0.77 -26.71 11.19
CA LEU A 234 1.62 -26.73 10.01
C LEU A 234 3.06 -27.04 10.40
N ARG A 235 3.69 -28.01 9.77
CA ARG A 235 5.10 -28.36 9.97
C ARG A 235 6.00 -27.63 8.99
N VAL A 236 6.97 -26.88 9.53
CA VAL A 236 7.98 -26.12 8.77
C VAL A 236 9.39 -26.54 9.21
N PRO A 237 9.82 -27.77 8.85
CA PRO A 237 11.11 -28.28 9.26
C PRO A 237 12.31 -27.54 8.64
N SER A 238 12.15 -26.86 7.52
CA SER A 238 13.21 -26.05 6.92
C SER A 238 13.51 -24.76 7.72
N GLY A 239 12.57 -24.31 8.56
CA GLY A 239 12.66 -23.00 9.21
C GLY A 239 12.40 -21.83 8.29
N LEU A 240 11.85 -22.06 7.10
CA LEU A 240 11.47 -21.04 6.14
C LEU A 240 9.99 -21.21 5.75
N LEU A 241 9.14 -20.34 6.26
CA LEU A 241 7.71 -20.33 5.95
C LEU A 241 7.48 -19.66 4.59
N ALA A 242 6.75 -20.32 3.71
CA ALA A 242 6.19 -19.73 2.49
C ALA A 242 4.77 -19.25 2.73
N VAL A 243 4.41 -18.09 2.16
CA VAL A 243 3.02 -17.60 2.05
C VAL A 243 2.78 -17.19 0.61
N SER A 244 1.82 -17.85 -0.05
CA SER A 244 1.63 -17.70 -1.51
C SER A 244 0.22 -18.14 -1.93
N GLY A 245 -0.18 -17.80 -3.17
CA GLY A 245 -1.30 -18.45 -3.85
C GLY A 245 -0.77 -19.74 -4.51
N PRO A 246 -1.25 -20.93 -4.17
CA PRO A 246 -0.73 -22.17 -4.72
C PRO A 246 -1.21 -22.45 -6.17
N ASP A 247 -2.14 -21.65 -6.67
CA ASP A 247 -2.81 -21.74 -7.98
C ASP A 247 -2.16 -20.86 -9.07
N VAL A 248 -1.15 -20.07 -8.74
CA VAL A 248 -0.43 -19.20 -9.68
C VAL A 248 0.87 -19.85 -10.17
N ASP A 249 1.32 -19.51 -11.37
CA ASP A 249 2.59 -20.03 -11.94
C ASP A 249 3.80 -19.60 -11.09
N HIS A 250 4.38 -20.56 -10.37
CA HIS A 250 5.46 -20.36 -9.40
C HIS A 250 6.84 -20.76 -9.93
N LYS A 251 7.17 -20.43 -11.17
CA LYS A 251 8.50 -20.75 -11.75
C LYS A 251 9.66 -20.25 -10.91
N ASP A 252 9.44 -19.17 -10.16
CA ASP A 252 10.47 -18.52 -9.35
C ASP A 252 10.34 -18.80 -7.84
N GLY A 253 9.48 -19.75 -7.43
CA GLY A 253 9.23 -20.07 -6.02
C GLY A 253 8.06 -19.32 -5.39
N PRO A 254 7.84 -19.41 -4.07
CA PRO A 254 6.73 -18.77 -3.38
C PRO A 254 6.88 -17.24 -3.38
N HIS A 255 5.75 -16.53 -3.39
CA HIS A 255 5.72 -15.06 -3.41
C HIS A 255 6.42 -14.43 -2.20
N ILE A 256 6.17 -14.96 -1.01
CA ILE A 256 6.70 -14.43 0.25
C ILE A 256 7.31 -15.57 1.05
N THR A 257 8.48 -15.30 1.62
CA THR A 257 9.11 -16.21 2.59
C THR A 257 9.42 -15.48 3.89
N VAL A 258 9.19 -16.18 5.02
CA VAL A 258 9.43 -15.65 6.36
C VAL A 258 10.30 -16.63 7.15
N PRO A 259 11.49 -16.24 7.59
CA PRO A 259 12.28 -17.08 8.50
C PRO A 259 11.54 -17.28 9.83
N VAL A 260 11.38 -18.53 10.23
CA VAL A 260 10.82 -18.96 11.53
C VAL A 260 11.70 -20.07 12.10
N PRO A 261 11.71 -20.32 13.42
CA PRO A 261 12.40 -21.52 13.93
C PRO A 261 11.85 -22.80 13.26
N PRO A 262 12.64 -23.82 12.97
CA PRO A 262 12.10 -25.12 12.52
C PRO A 262 11.12 -25.67 13.57
N GLY A 263 9.90 -26.06 13.14
CA GLY A 263 8.89 -26.49 14.11
C GLY A 263 7.54 -26.87 13.51
N GLU A 264 6.60 -27.08 14.42
CA GLU A 264 5.18 -27.27 14.12
C GLU A 264 4.41 -26.13 14.78
N TYR A 265 3.52 -25.49 14.01
CA TYR A 265 2.85 -24.23 14.37
C TYR A 265 1.35 -24.36 14.29
N VAL A 266 0.64 -23.71 15.19
CA VAL A 266 -0.82 -23.67 15.22
C VAL A 266 -1.32 -22.73 14.13
N LEU A 267 -2.30 -23.17 13.35
CA LEU A 267 -3.09 -22.36 12.44
C LEU A 267 -4.40 -21.96 13.10
N GLU A 268 -4.72 -20.69 13.04
CA GLU A 268 -5.96 -20.12 13.57
C GLU A 268 -6.62 -19.23 12.52
N GLU A 269 -7.94 -19.26 12.48
CA GLU A 269 -8.74 -18.26 11.76
C GLU A 269 -9.47 -17.34 12.73
N ALA A 270 -9.48 -16.07 12.39
CA ALA A 270 -10.32 -15.06 13.00
C ALA A 270 -11.63 -15.01 12.24
N GLN A 271 -12.74 -15.08 12.98
CA GLN A 271 -14.08 -15.01 12.42
C GLN A 271 -14.84 -13.84 13.03
N ALA A 272 -15.65 -13.16 12.22
CA ALA A 272 -16.52 -12.10 12.67
C ALA A 272 -17.97 -12.39 12.27
N SER A 273 -18.88 -12.10 13.19
CA SER A 273 -20.32 -12.32 13.01
C SER A 273 -21.02 -10.99 12.79
N HIS A 274 -21.91 -10.95 11.81
CA HIS A 274 -22.76 -9.81 11.51
C HIS A 274 -24.20 -10.25 11.23
N THR A 275 -25.14 -9.35 11.44
CA THR A 275 -26.56 -9.59 11.17
C THR A 275 -27.04 -8.61 10.10
N TYR A 276 -27.70 -9.12 9.09
CA TYR A 276 -28.28 -8.32 8.02
C TYR A 276 -29.68 -8.84 7.66
N TYR A 277 -30.51 -7.96 7.08
CA TYR A 277 -31.80 -8.37 6.56
C TYR A 277 -31.64 -9.03 5.19
N CYS A 278 -32.01 -10.32 5.11
CA CYS A 278 -32.00 -11.07 3.86
C CYS A 278 -33.36 -10.92 3.16
N GLU A 279 -33.38 -10.26 1.99
CA GLU A 279 -34.62 -10.04 1.22
C GLU A 279 -35.25 -11.33 0.72
N TRP A 280 -34.48 -12.37 0.45
CA TRP A 280 -34.95 -13.67 -0.02
C TRP A 280 -35.66 -14.44 1.10
N GLU A 281 -35.09 -14.42 2.28
CA GLU A 281 -35.66 -15.08 3.45
C GLU A 281 -36.69 -14.22 4.16
N ARG A 282 -36.73 -12.92 3.85
CA ARG A 282 -37.56 -11.90 4.50
C ARG A 282 -37.39 -11.88 6.02
N SER A 283 -36.19 -12.11 6.48
CA SER A 283 -35.83 -12.21 7.89
C SER A 283 -34.41 -11.67 8.13
N GLU A 284 -34.10 -11.35 9.38
CA GLU A 284 -32.73 -11.12 9.80
C GLU A 284 -31.96 -12.45 9.80
N VAL A 285 -30.79 -12.45 9.19
CA VAL A 285 -29.86 -13.57 9.11
C VAL A 285 -28.55 -13.16 9.75
N THR A 286 -28.04 -14.00 10.63
CA THR A 286 -26.70 -13.84 11.18
C THR A 286 -25.73 -14.75 10.43
N ARG A 287 -24.64 -14.15 9.89
CA ARG A 287 -23.53 -14.86 9.27
C ARG A 287 -22.27 -14.69 10.11
N THR A 288 -21.41 -15.66 9.96
CA THR A 288 -20.05 -15.62 10.51
C THR A 288 -19.09 -15.90 9.36
N ASP A 289 -18.22 -14.93 9.07
CA ASP A 289 -17.26 -15.01 7.97
C ASP A 289 -15.84 -14.98 8.53
N THR A 290 -14.93 -15.66 7.86
CA THR A 290 -13.50 -15.63 8.21
C THR A 290 -12.90 -14.35 7.66
N ILE A 291 -12.31 -13.52 8.53
CA ILE A 291 -11.73 -12.23 8.18
C ILE A 291 -10.19 -12.26 8.11
N ALA A 292 -9.57 -13.21 8.80
CA ALA A 292 -8.12 -13.39 8.76
C ALA A 292 -7.73 -14.83 9.10
N VAL A 293 -6.56 -15.24 8.60
CA VAL A 293 -5.89 -16.50 8.97
C VAL A 293 -4.50 -16.18 9.49
N ARG A 294 -4.05 -16.85 10.57
CA ARG A 294 -2.69 -16.69 11.08
C ARG A 294 -2.02 -18.02 11.40
N LEU A 295 -0.70 -18.01 11.24
CA LEU A 295 0.20 -19.00 11.81
C LEU A 295 0.78 -18.43 13.11
N LEU A 296 0.58 -19.10 14.22
CA LEU A 296 1.18 -18.75 15.52
C LEU A 296 2.57 -19.38 15.64
N VAL A 297 3.62 -18.54 15.66
CA VAL A 297 5.01 -18.98 15.84
C VAL A 297 5.35 -19.11 17.32
N SER A 298 4.79 -18.24 18.15
CA SER A 298 4.91 -18.32 19.61
C SER A 298 3.69 -17.70 20.30
N GLU A 299 3.52 -17.96 21.60
CA GLU A 299 2.46 -17.38 22.43
C GLU A 299 2.75 -15.93 22.87
N ALA A 300 3.95 -15.40 22.56
CA ALA A 300 4.29 -14.04 22.91
C ALA A 300 3.41 -13.04 22.11
N PRO A 301 2.97 -11.94 22.74
CA PRO A 301 2.18 -10.94 22.04
C PRO A 301 3.02 -10.24 20.97
N ALA A 302 2.41 -9.93 19.82
CA ALA A 302 3.03 -9.09 18.81
C ALA A 302 3.03 -7.63 19.29
N ALA A 303 4.22 -7.05 19.41
CA ALA A 303 4.39 -5.62 19.70
C ALA A 303 4.26 -4.76 18.43
N THR A 304 4.62 -5.32 17.27
CA THR A 304 4.51 -4.65 15.98
C THR A 304 4.07 -5.62 14.90
N TRP A 305 3.36 -5.09 13.90
CA TRP A 305 3.06 -5.79 12.66
C TRP A 305 3.70 -5.04 11.50
N LYS A 306 4.30 -5.76 10.57
CA LYS A 306 4.89 -5.20 9.36
C LYS A 306 4.49 -6.02 8.15
N MET A 307 4.20 -5.35 7.04
CA MET A 307 3.93 -5.99 5.78
C MET A 307 5.17 -6.75 5.31
N ALA A 308 4.99 -8.01 4.92
CA ALA A 308 6.01 -8.77 4.24
C ALA A 308 6.12 -8.28 2.79
N LEU A 309 7.35 -8.14 2.31
CA LEU A 309 7.62 -7.72 0.94
C LEU A 309 8.01 -8.93 0.09
N ARG A 310 7.65 -8.93 -1.19
CA ARG A 310 8.20 -9.87 -2.17
C ARG A 310 9.70 -9.61 -2.35
N PRO A 311 10.47 -10.58 -2.85
CA PRO A 311 11.91 -10.39 -3.05
C PRO A 311 12.29 -9.18 -3.92
N ASP A 312 11.43 -8.85 -4.89
CA ASP A 312 11.67 -7.74 -5.84
C ASP A 312 11.00 -6.43 -5.44
N ASP A 313 10.29 -6.40 -4.31
CA ASP A 313 9.63 -5.19 -3.83
C ASP A 313 10.62 -4.25 -3.13
N ASP A 314 10.56 -2.98 -3.51
CA ASP A 314 11.22 -1.88 -2.81
C ASP A 314 10.15 -0.98 -2.18
N ILE A 315 10.07 -0.97 -0.86
CA ILE A 315 9.08 -0.18 -0.11
C ILE A 315 9.15 1.32 -0.44
N ARG A 316 10.31 1.82 -0.87
CA ARG A 316 10.52 3.20 -1.29
C ARG A 316 9.74 3.57 -2.55
N LEU A 317 9.27 2.58 -3.31
CA LEU A 317 8.50 2.76 -4.56
C LEU A 317 6.99 2.70 -4.35
N PHE A 318 6.54 2.35 -3.14
CA PHE A 318 5.12 2.18 -2.88
C PHE A 318 4.38 3.51 -2.91
N LEU A 319 3.17 3.46 -3.48
CA LEU A 319 2.21 4.56 -3.46
C LEU A 319 1.40 4.55 -2.16
N GLU A 320 0.52 5.54 -2.01
CA GLU A 320 -0.38 5.63 -0.86
C GLU A 320 -1.26 4.39 -0.77
N ASN A 321 -1.32 3.78 0.42
CA ASN A 321 -2.09 2.56 0.71
C ASN A 321 -1.75 1.34 -0.17
N GLN A 322 -0.63 1.38 -0.89
CA GLN A 322 -0.20 0.23 -1.69
C GLN A 322 0.19 -0.94 -0.78
N ILE A 323 -0.19 -2.13 -1.19
CA ILE A 323 0.14 -3.40 -0.52
C ILE A 323 1.20 -4.18 -1.31
N SER A 324 2.01 -4.97 -0.61
CA SER A 324 2.71 -6.15 -1.10
C SER A 324 2.01 -7.38 -0.53
N GLY A 325 2.03 -8.48 -1.25
CA GLY A 325 1.36 -9.70 -0.83
C GLY A 325 1.57 -10.84 -1.83
N PHE A 326 0.84 -11.91 -1.67
CA PHE A 326 0.76 -12.95 -2.69
C PHE A 326 -0.44 -12.70 -3.61
N ASP A 327 -0.32 -13.11 -4.85
CA ASP A 327 -1.42 -13.10 -5.81
C ASP A 327 -2.12 -14.47 -5.82
N THR A 328 -3.42 -14.47 -6.09
CA THR A 328 -4.20 -15.68 -6.37
C THR A 328 -5.18 -15.42 -7.52
N ASP A 329 -5.40 -16.43 -8.36
CA ASP A 329 -6.33 -16.46 -9.50
C ASP A 329 -7.44 -17.51 -9.31
N GLY A 330 -7.39 -18.24 -8.21
CA GLY A 330 -8.39 -19.26 -7.81
C GLY A 330 -8.86 -19.08 -6.38
N ALA A 331 -8.86 -17.85 -5.87
CA ALA A 331 -9.32 -17.50 -4.53
C ALA A 331 -8.70 -18.36 -3.41
N THR A 332 -7.42 -18.75 -3.56
CA THR A 332 -6.75 -19.65 -2.63
C THR A 332 -5.39 -19.08 -2.19
N GLY A 333 -5.17 -19.01 -0.89
CA GLY A 333 -3.86 -18.75 -0.28
C GLY A 333 -3.34 -19.98 0.46
N CYS A 334 -2.03 -20.03 0.76
CA CYS A 334 -1.47 -21.08 1.58
C CYS A 334 -0.32 -20.60 2.47
N PHE A 335 -0.17 -21.30 3.59
CA PHE A 335 1.07 -21.38 4.33
C PHE A 335 1.76 -22.70 4.02
N ALA A 336 3.07 -22.69 3.79
CA ALA A 336 3.82 -23.92 3.46
C ALA A 336 5.26 -23.89 3.97
N ASP A 337 5.90 -25.06 4.06
CA ASP A 337 7.34 -25.15 4.18
C ASP A 337 8.01 -24.80 2.85
N ALA A 338 8.71 -23.67 2.78
CA ALA A 338 9.40 -23.23 1.57
C ALA A 338 10.49 -24.22 1.11
N GLY A 339 11.08 -24.99 2.03
CA GLY A 339 12.06 -26.03 1.70
C GLY A 339 11.49 -27.23 0.94
N ALA A 340 10.18 -27.41 0.97
CA ALA A 340 9.44 -28.46 0.28
C ALA A 340 8.42 -27.90 -0.73
N TRP A 341 8.60 -26.65 -1.17
CA TRP A 341 7.61 -25.93 -1.98
C TRP A 341 7.14 -26.71 -3.22
N GLU A 342 8.07 -27.13 -4.08
CA GLU A 342 7.72 -27.83 -5.33
C GLU A 342 6.96 -29.16 -5.13
N PRO A 343 7.40 -30.09 -4.26
CA PRO A 343 6.65 -31.33 -4.03
C PRO A 343 5.29 -31.08 -3.37
N LEU A 344 5.16 -30.08 -2.49
CA LEU A 344 3.88 -29.73 -1.87
C LEU A 344 2.88 -29.17 -2.87
N LEU A 345 3.32 -28.32 -3.80
CA LEU A 345 2.49 -27.84 -4.90
C LEU A 345 2.06 -28.96 -5.85
N ALA A 346 2.97 -29.87 -6.19
CA ALA A 346 2.63 -30.99 -7.05
C ALA A 346 1.54 -31.89 -6.43
N LEU A 347 1.54 -32.03 -5.11
CA LEU A 347 0.45 -32.73 -4.40
C LEU A 347 -0.85 -31.91 -4.39
N PHE A 348 -0.75 -30.60 -4.20
CA PHE A 348 -1.89 -29.69 -4.26
C PHE A 348 -2.58 -29.76 -5.64
N ASP A 349 -1.82 -29.66 -6.72
CA ASP A 349 -2.33 -29.73 -8.10
C ASP A 349 -3.01 -31.07 -8.38
N ARG A 350 -2.39 -32.17 -7.97
CA ARG A 350 -2.96 -33.50 -8.15
C ARG A 350 -4.27 -33.67 -7.39
N GLY A 351 -4.32 -33.19 -6.17
CA GLY A 351 -5.50 -33.33 -5.33
C GLY A 351 -6.64 -32.41 -5.75
N LEU A 352 -6.38 -31.11 -5.78
CA LEU A 352 -7.41 -30.11 -6.02
C LEU A 352 -7.76 -29.92 -7.49
N ILE A 353 -6.74 -29.73 -8.33
CA ILE A 353 -6.95 -29.35 -9.73
C ILE A 353 -7.29 -30.58 -10.59
N GLN A 354 -6.59 -31.69 -10.37
CA GLN A 354 -6.78 -32.90 -11.16
C GLN A 354 -7.81 -33.85 -10.55
N GLY A 355 -8.12 -33.69 -9.25
CA GLY A 355 -9.07 -34.55 -8.54
C GLY A 355 -8.63 -36.00 -8.51
N ASP A 356 -7.32 -36.27 -8.31
CA ASP A 356 -6.75 -37.62 -8.32
C ASP A 356 -7.28 -38.43 -7.12
N PRO A 357 -8.15 -39.44 -7.34
CA PRO A 357 -8.73 -40.23 -6.27
C PRO A 357 -7.77 -41.21 -5.61
N ASP A 358 -6.60 -41.43 -6.22
CA ASP A 358 -5.60 -42.39 -5.76
C ASP A 358 -4.51 -41.72 -4.88
N LEU A 359 -4.70 -40.46 -4.52
CA LEU A 359 -3.80 -39.78 -3.58
C LEU A 359 -3.87 -40.44 -2.20
N ASP A 360 -2.67 -40.73 -1.66
CA ASP A 360 -2.54 -41.30 -0.33
C ASP A 360 -3.07 -40.27 0.75
N PRO A 361 -3.98 -40.66 1.61
CA PRO A 361 -4.50 -39.82 2.71
C PRO A 361 -3.37 -39.32 3.64
N ASP A 362 -2.23 -39.98 3.72
CA ASP A 362 -1.10 -39.53 4.53
C ASP A 362 -0.36 -38.30 3.93
N VAL A 363 -0.56 -38.02 2.63
CA VAL A 363 0.09 -36.90 1.93
C VAL A 363 -0.90 -35.82 1.46
N TYR A 364 -2.19 -36.13 1.44
CA TYR A 364 -3.24 -35.22 1.02
C TYR A 364 -4.48 -35.39 1.90
N GLU A 365 -4.93 -34.33 2.52
CA GLU A 365 -6.10 -34.27 3.37
C GLU A 365 -7.01 -33.09 2.98
N ASP A 366 -8.25 -33.36 2.65
CA ASP A 366 -9.29 -32.35 2.52
C ASP A 366 -9.89 -32.12 3.91
N ILE A 367 -9.70 -30.92 4.45
CA ILE A 367 -10.16 -30.53 5.79
C ILE A 367 -11.36 -29.60 5.69
N SER A 368 -12.03 -29.53 4.55
CA SER A 368 -13.07 -28.57 4.24
C SER A 368 -14.27 -28.65 5.19
N ASP A 369 -14.19 -27.92 6.29
CA ASP A 369 -15.28 -27.84 7.26
C ASP A 369 -16.06 -26.52 7.22
N SER A 370 -15.62 -25.50 6.50
CA SER A 370 -16.40 -24.28 6.20
C SER A 370 -15.70 -23.25 5.31
N MET A 371 -14.42 -23.08 5.39
CA MET A 371 -13.63 -22.25 4.47
C MET A 371 -12.47 -23.09 3.99
N TYR A 372 -12.80 -24.23 3.33
CA TYR A 372 -11.88 -24.91 2.48
C TYR A 372 -10.44 -24.95 3.03
N LEU A 373 -10.07 -25.97 3.73
CA LEU A 373 -8.67 -26.23 4.06
C LEU A 373 -8.26 -27.57 3.48
N LEU A 374 -7.26 -27.50 2.63
CA LEU A 374 -6.59 -28.65 2.06
C LEU A 374 -5.17 -28.66 2.61
N ARG A 375 -4.73 -29.83 3.05
CA ARG A 375 -3.37 -30.04 3.51
C ARG A 375 -2.64 -31.01 2.61
N THR A 376 -1.38 -30.67 2.28
CA THR A 376 -0.46 -31.61 1.66
C THR A 376 0.80 -31.79 2.52
N ARG A 377 1.42 -32.98 2.43
CA ARG A 377 2.63 -33.32 3.18
C ARG A 377 3.65 -33.97 2.28
N ASP A 378 4.86 -33.44 2.26
CA ASP A 378 6.00 -34.10 1.64
C ASP A 378 6.62 -35.11 2.62
N GLN A 379 6.54 -36.41 2.28
CA GLN A 379 7.06 -37.47 3.15
C GLN A 379 8.59 -37.44 3.29
N ALA A 380 9.31 -36.89 2.31
CA ALA A 380 10.78 -36.86 2.33
C ALA A 380 11.33 -35.82 3.31
N SER A 381 10.79 -34.64 3.33
CA SER A 381 11.22 -33.55 4.24
C SER A 381 10.39 -33.48 5.51
N GLY A 382 9.16 -34.00 5.49
CA GLY A 382 8.15 -33.80 6.51
C GLY A 382 7.53 -32.41 6.54
N GLY A 383 7.80 -31.58 5.52
CA GLY A 383 7.20 -30.27 5.32
C GLY A 383 5.73 -30.37 4.91
N GLU A 384 4.93 -29.37 5.26
CA GLU A 384 3.50 -29.33 4.98
C GLU A 384 3.12 -28.02 4.26
N LEU A 385 1.98 -28.09 3.54
CA LEU A 385 1.24 -26.96 3.00
C LEU A 385 -0.18 -27.03 3.57
N ALA A 386 -0.70 -25.89 4.01
CA ALA A 386 -2.10 -25.71 4.39
C ALA A 386 -2.69 -24.58 3.55
N ALA A 387 -3.67 -24.92 2.71
CA ALA A 387 -4.39 -23.99 1.88
C ALA A 387 -5.63 -23.47 2.59
N PHE A 388 -5.98 -22.21 2.34
CA PHE A 388 -7.17 -21.53 2.85
C PHE A 388 -7.83 -20.72 1.73
N ALA A 389 -9.15 -20.57 1.80
CA ALA A 389 -9.85 -19.73 0.84
C ALA A 389 -9.62 -18.25 1.12
N THR A 390 -9.55 -17.48 0.05
CA THR A 390 -9.62 -16.02 0.07
C THR A 390 -10.98 -15.56 -0.46
N THR A 391 -11.31 -14.27 -0.36
CA THR A 391 -12.62 -13.74 -0.81
C THR A 391 -12.74 -13.60 -2.32
N GLY A 392 -11.68 -13.88 -3.08
CA GLY A 392 -11.65 -13.83 -4.53
C GLY A 392 -10.24 -13.75 -5.07
N ASP A 393 -10.13 -13.49 -6.37
CA ASP A 393 -8.85 -13.25 -7.04
C ASP A 393 -8.29 -11.90 -6.63
N GLY A 394 -6.97 -11.80 -6.52
CA GLY A 394 -6.33 -10.54 -6.16
C GLY A 394 -5.00 -10.69 -5.43
N THR A 395 -4.52 -9.57 -4.88
CA THR A 395 -3.30 -9.53 -4.07
C THR A 395 -3.68 -9.43 -2.59
N TYR A 396 -3.16 -10.34 -1.78
CA TYR A 396 -3.44 -10.41 -0.35
C TYR A 396 -2.20 -10.06 0.47
N PRO A 397 -2.28 -9.04 1.35
CA PRO A 397 -1.16 -8.64 2.16
C PRO A 397 -0.85 -9.68 3.25
N VAL A 398 0.45 -9.90 3.45
CA VAL A 398 0.98 -10.77 4.51
C VAL A 398 1.62 -9.92 5.58
N TRP A 399 1.23 -10.14 6.83
CA TRP A 399 1.69 -9.37 7.96
C TRP A 399 2.53 -10.21 8.91
N ILE A 400 3.73 -9.73 9.23
CA ILE A 400 4.64 -10.37 10.17
C ILE A 400 4.54 -9.69 11.52
N GLY A 401 4.05 -10.42 12.51
CA GLY A 401 4.01 -10.00 13.90
C GLY A 401 5.34 -10.24 14.59
N ARG A 402 5.87 -9.22 15.28
CA ARG A 402 7.12 -9.33 16.03
C ARG A 402 6.91 -8.93 17.49
N SER A 403 7.56 -9.67 18.40
CA SER A 403 7.62 -9.33 19.82
C SER A 403 8.43 -8.05 20.06
N GLU A 404 8.45 -7.55 21.31
CA GLU A 404 9.34 -6.46 21.73
C GLU A 404 10.84 -6.78 21.51
N ALA A 405 11.21 -8.06 21.57
CA ALA A 405 12.56 -8.53 21.26
C ALA A 405 12.87 -8.60 19.75
N GLY A 406 11.87 -8.34 18.90
CA GLY A 406 11.99 -8.39 17.44
C GLY A 406 11.84 -9.79 16.84
N GLU A 407 11.55 -10.82 17.64
CA GLU A 407 11.32 -12.19 17.18
C GLU A 407 9.96 -12.32 16.48
N VAL A 408 9.89 -13.16 15.44
CA VAL A 408 8.62 -13.45 14.77
C VAL A 408 7.74 -14.26 15.71
N VAL A 409 6.54 -13.75 16.00
CA VAL A 409 5.56 -14.40 16.88
C VAL A 409 4.32 -14.89 16.13
N GLY A 410 4.10 -14.36 14.94
CA GLY A 410 3.00 -14.82 14.07
C GLY A 410 3.10 -14.26 12.66
N VAL A 411 2.42 -14.92 11.74
CA VAL A 411 2.26 -14.46 10.36
C VAL A 411 0.78 -14.52 10.02
N ALA A 412 0.20 -13.40 9.58
CA ALA A 412 -1.23 -13.26 9.32
C ALA A 412 -1.52 -12.82 7.89
N VAL A 413 -2.62 -13.32 7.34
CA VAL A 413 -3.21 -12.90 6.08
C VAL A 413 -4.61 -12.38 6.36
N LEU A 414 -4.94 -11.20 5.85
CA LEU A 414 -6.27 -10.62 5.93
C LEU A 414 -7.04 -10.97 4.65
N LEU A 415 -8.24 -11.48 4.80
CA LEU A 415 -9.02 -12.03 3.68
C LEU A 415 -9.97 -11.01 3.04
N GLU A 416 -10.39 -9.98 3.78
CA GLU A 416 -11.36 -8.97 3.34
C GLU A 416 -10.85 -7.53 3.48
N GLY A 417 -9.57 -7.30 3.17
CA GLY A 417 -8.98 -5.99 3.38
C GLY A 417 -8.59 -5.75 4.84
N MET A 418 -8.45 -4.47 5.22
CA MET A 418 -8.04 -4.08 6.57
C MET A 418 -9.28 -3.61 7.35
N PRO A 419 -9.83 -4.42 8.26
CA PRO A 419 -10.96 -3.99 9.07
C PRO A 419 -10.55 -2.87 10.03
N GLU A 420 -11.47 -1.92 10.24
CA GLU A 420 -11.31 -0.85 11.20
C GLU A 420 -11.97 -1.22 12.53
N LEU A 421 -11.30 -0.89 13.64
CA LEU A 421 -11.89 -1.06 14.97
C LEU A 421 -12.97 -0.03 15.21
N LEU A 422 -14.12 -0.49 15.68
CA LEU A 422 -15.16 0.38 16.19
C LEU A 422 -14.93 0.68 17.68
N PRO A 423 -15.12 1.93 18.13
CA PRO A 423 -14.92 2.28 19.53
C PRO A 423 -15.84 1.51 20.46
N GLU A 424 -15.32 1.10 21.63
CA GLU A 424 -16.13 0.49 22.68
C GLU A 424 -17.23 1.47 23.13
N GLY A 425 -18.51 1.13 22.94
CA GLY A 425 -19.65 1.90 23.45
C GLY A 425 -20.15 3.05 22.58
N GLY A 426 -19.79 3.12 21.32
CA GLY A 426 -20.34 4.13 20.40
C GLY A 426 -21.80 3.84 20.03
N VAL A 427 -22.74 4.58 20.63
CA VAL A 427 -24.03 4.80 20.01
C VAL A 427 -23.76 5.54 18.69
N THR A 428 -24.14 4.92 17.56
CA THR A 428 -24.14 5.60 16.27
C THR A 428 -24.88 6.92 16.42
N ALA A 429 -24.17 8.03 16.25
CA ALA A 429 -24.82 9.30 16.04
C ALA A 429 -25.54 9.19 14.69
N ASP A 430 -26.87 9.07 14.75
CA ASP A 430 -27.75 9.17 13.58
C ASP A 430 -27.36 10.42 12.77
N ALA A 431 -26.98 10.21 11.51
CA ALA A 431 -26.79 11.27 10.53
C ALA A 431 -28.01 11.32 9.61
#